data_2fc2e396451f379852bd53d2ddbf3e63
#
_entry.id   2fc2e396451f379852bd53d2ddbf3e63
#
_cell.length_a   1.000
_cell.length_b   1.000
_cell.length_c   1.000
_cell.angle_alpha   90.00
_cell.angle_beta   90.00
_cell.angle_gamma   90.00
#
_symmetry.space_group_name_H-M   'P 1'
#
loop_
_entity.id
_entity.type
_entity.pdbx_description
1 polymer ?
#
loop_
_entity_poly.entity_id
_entity_poly.type
_entity_poly.pdbx_seq_one_letter_code
_entity_poly.pdbx_strand_id
1 'polypeptide(L)'
;MTQPTCFSRRQALQCLTVCLTGTGSLAAIAAPVTLPSTESLAASLDQALRVKQPLVVMVSLHGCAFCKVVRENYLQPLRASGLQVVQVDMRDSRALVDFDGTTLTHDAWVRKQGIKLAPTVLFFGAQGREVASRLKGAYLPDFYGAYLDEQLAVARRVVTGA
;
A
#
# COMPACT_ATOMS: atom_id res chain seq x y z
N MET A 1 5.50 -2.39 -84.81
CA MET A 1 4.07 -2.20 -85.04
C MET A 1 3.41 -2.40 -83.67
N THR A 2 3.01 -1.43 -83.09
CA THR A 2 1.84 -0.70 -82.88
C THR A 2 1.72 -0.18 -81.46
N GLN A 3 1.78 1.08 -81.34
CA GLN A 3 1.01 2.11 -80.67
C GLN A 3 0.84 2.06 -79.15
N PRO A 4 1.14 3.19 -78.49
CA PRO A 4 0.83 3.42 -77.07
C PRO A 4 -0.54 4.03 -76.90
N THR A 5 -1.34 3.56 -75.95
CA THR A 5 -2.59 4.14 -75.58
C THR A 5 -2.43 5.13 -74.41
N CYS A 6 -2.89 6.31 -74.67
CA CYS A 6 -2.96 7.53 -73.88
C CYS A 6 -3.63 7.30 -72.50
N PHE A 7 -2.92 7.65 -71.45
CA PHE A 7 -3.48 7.68 -70.09
C PHE A 7 -4.09 9.05 -69.80
N SER A 8 -5.40 9.07 -69.71
CA SER A 8 -6.19 10.28 -69.47
C SER A 8 -5.97 10.88 -68.08
N ARG A 9 -5.63 12.16 -68.04
CA ARG A 9 -5.37 13.05 -66.90
C ARG A 9 -6.62 13.46 -66.09
N ARG A 10 -7.57 12.59 -65.81
CA ARG A 10 -8.83 13.03 -65.17
C ARG A 10 -9.35 12.16 -64.03
N GLN A 11 -8.50 11.51 -63.25
CA GLN A 11 -8.97 10.80 -62.03
C GLN A 11 -8.03 10.94 -60.85
N ALA A 12 -7.56 12.16 -60.58
CA ALA A 12 -6.76 12.47 -59.40
C ALA A 12 -7.48 13.55 -58.57
N LEU A 13 -8.71 13.30 -58.16
CA LEU A 13 -9.39 14.11 -57.14
C LEU A 13 -10.48 13.22 -56.52
N GLN A 14 -10.24 12.78 -55.32
CA GLN A 14 -11.20 12.41 -54.28
C GLN A 14 -10.64 11.19 -53.50
N CYS A 15 -10.00 11.52 -52.37
CA CYS A 15 -10.01 10.75 -51.14
C CYS A 15 -9.14 11.49 -50.10
N LEU A 16 -9.56 12.72 -49.74
CA LEU A 16 -9.15 13.28 -48.44
C LEU A 16 -10.10 12.70 -47.38
N THR A 17 -9.81 11.53 -46.90
CA THR A 17 -10.46 10.98 -45.74
C THR A 17 -9.77 11.58 -44.52
N VAL A 18 -10.41 12.55 -43.90
CA VAL A 18 -10.01 13.14 -42.62
C VAL A 18 -10.24 12.10 -41.55
N CYS A 19 -9.19 11.38 -41.15
CA CYS A 19 -9.19 10.59 -39.91
C CYS A 19 -9.10 11.55 -38.71
N LEU A 20 -10.26 11.95 -38.17
CA LEU A 20 -10.33 12.52 -36.81
C LEU A 20 -9.99 11.41 -35.83
N THR A 21 -8.73 11.26 -35.48
CA THR A 21 -8.31 10.47 -34.31
C THR A 21 -8.67 11.25 -33.06
N GLY A 22 -9.87 10.99 -32.54
CA GLY A 22 -10.27 11.44 -31.21
C GLY A 22 -9.38 10.79 -30.16
N THR A 23 -8.35 11.49 -29.70
CA THR A 23 -7.59 11.10 -28.49
C THR A 23 -8.50 11.29 -27.28
N GLY A 24 -9.29 10.26 -26.96
CA GLY A 24 -10.00 10.17 -25.69
C GLY A 24 -8.98 10.06 -24.56
N SER A 25 -8.72 11.17 -23.89
CA SER A 25 -7.98 11.14 -22.61
C SER A 25 -8.80 10.33 -21.61
N LEU A 26 -8.41 9.07 -21.40
CA LEU A 26 -8.86 8.30 -20.26
C LEU A 26 -8.33 9.00 -19.02
N ALA A 27 -9.17 9.79 -18.35
CA ALA A 27 -8.88 10.27 -17.01
C ALA A 27 -8.71 9.05 -16.12
N ALA A 28 -7.47 8.72 -15.78
CA ALA A 28 -7.18 7.70 -14.78
C ALA A 28 -7.73 8.22 -13.45
N ILE A 29 -8.87 7.68 -13.02
CA ILE A 29 -9.38 7.88 -11.65
C ILE A 29 -8.36 7.22 -10.75
N ALA A 30 -7.51 8.01 -10.11
CA ALA A 30 -6.58 7.53 -9.11
C ALA A 30 -7.39 6.84 -8.00
N ALA A 31 -7.25 5.53 -7.87
CA ALA A 31 -7.85 4.79 -6.78
C ALA A 31 -7.36 5.37 -5.44
N PRO A 32 -8.21 5.43 -4.40
CA PRO A 32 -7.78 5.95 -3.12
C PRO A 32 -6.57 5.16 -2.61
N VAL A 33 -5.55 5.89 -2.20
CA VAL A 33 -4.29 5.33 -1.71
C VAL A 33 -4.56 4.68 -0.35
N THR A 34 -4.81 3.38 -0.34
CA THR A 34 -5.10 2.58 0.87
C THR A 34 -3.99 1.58 1.13
N LEU A 35 -3.72 1.28 2.41
CA LEU A 35 -2.93 0.12 2.77
C LEU A 35 -3.78 -1.15 2.60
N PRO A 36 -3.19 -2.28 2.19
CA PRO A 36 -3.92 -3.54 2.16
C PRO A 36 -4.36 -3.90 3.57
N SER A 37 -5.66 -4.13 3.74
CA SER A 37 -6.17 -4.79 4.93
C SER A 37 -5.76 -6.26 4.86
N THR A 38 -5.12 -6.77 5.91
CA THR A 38 -4.62 -8.15 5.90
C THR A 38 -5.66 -9.12 6.44
N GLU A 39 -5.74 -10.29 5.80
CA GLU A 39 -6.52 -11.44 6.32
C GLU A 39 -5.64 -12.38 7.15
N SER A 40 -4.31 -12.27 7.04
CA SER A 40 -3.36 -13.11 7.78
C SER A 40 -2.08 -12.32 8.10
N LEU A 41 -1.87 -12.10 9.39
CA LEU A 41 -0.63 -11.53 9.91
C LEU A 41 0.54 -12.50 9.76
N ALA A 42 0.31 -13.80 9.96
CA ALA A 42 1.32 -14.82 9.74
C ALA A 42 1.86 -14.79 8.31
N ALA A 43 0.99 -14.82 7.30
CA ALA A 43 1.40 -14.77 5.90
C ALA A 43 2.09 -13.45 5.53
N SER A 44 1.61 -12.32 6.07
CA SER A 44 2.22 -11.01 5.86
C SER A 44 3.62 -10.92 6.49
N LEU A 45 3.80 -11.51 7.67
CA LEU A 45 5.10 -11.60 8.34
C LEU A 45 6.09 -12.46 7.56
N ASP A 46 5.64 -13.62 7.07
CA ASP A 46 6.49 -14.50 6.26
C ASP A 46 6.99 -13.78 5.00
N GLN A 47 6.14 -12.96 4.36
CA GLN A 47 6.53 -12.15 3.22
C GLN A 47 7.61 -11.12 3.59
N ALA A 48 7.45 -10.43 4.72
CA ALA A 48 8.42 -9.46 5.22
C ALA A 48 9.78 -10.11 5.52
N LEU A 49 9.76 -11.22 6.25
CA LEU A 49 10.99 -11.91 6.68
C LEU A 49 11.77 -12.55 5.52
N ARG A 50 11.09 -13.00 4.45
CA ARG A 50 11.78 -13.47 3.23
C ARG A 50 12.70 -12.43 2.61
N VAL A 51 12.36 -11.16 2.74
CA VAL A 51 13.19 -10.04 2.26
C VAL A 51 13.97 -9.35 3.39
N LYS A 52 14.09 -10.03 4.55
CA LYS A 52 14.85 -9.55 5.72
C LYS A 52 14.38 -8.17 6.20
N GLN A 53 13.08 -7.93 6.15
CA GLN A 53 12.45 -6.70 6.63
C GLN A 53 11.47 -7.00 7.75
N PRO A 54 11.20 -6.05 8.67
CA PRO A 54 10.10 -6.18 9.61
C PRO A 54 8.75 -6.06 8.90
N LEU A 55 7.72 -6.69 9.47
CA LEU A 55 6.35 -6.38 9.10
C LEU A 55 5.89 -5.13 9.87
N VAL A 56 5.38 -4.15 9.14
CA VAL A 56 4.75 -2.96 9.72
C VAL A 56 3.25 -3.13 9.70
N VAL A 57 2.61 -3.02 10.87
CA VAL A 57 1.15 -3.13 11.01
C VAL A 57 0.60 -1.79 11.49
N MET A 58 -0.27 -1.20 10.70
CA MET A 58 -1.02 0.00 11.08
C MET A 58 -2.38 -0.41 11.65
N VAL A 59 -2.65 -0.07 12.90
CA VAL A 59 -4.01 -0.12 13.44
C VAL A 59 -4.73 1.17 13.12
N SER A 60 -5.84 1.05 12.40
CA SER A 60 -6.62 2.16 11.88
C SER A 60 -8.07 2.13 12.42
N LEU A 61 -8.78 3.22 12.27
CA LEU A 61 -10.20 3.33 12.55
C LEU A 61 -10.90 3.99 11.36
N HIS A 62 -12.07 3.49 10.99
CA HIS A 62 -12.87 4.10 9.93
C HIS A 62 -13.18 5.57 10.23
N GLY A 63 -13.04 6.46 9.24
CA GLY A 63 -13.29 7.89 9.38
C GLY A 63 -12.23 8.67 10.17
N CYS A 64 -11.11 8.06 10.56
CA CYS A 64 -10.06 8.69 11.34
C CYS A 64 -9.16 9.57 10.45
N ALA A 65 -9.23 10.90 10.62
CA ALA A 65 -8.42 11.85 9.85
C ALA A 65 -6.91 11.68 10.10
N PHE A 66 -6.47 11.45 11.34
CA PHE A 66 -5.07 11.19 11.66
C PHE A 66 -4.56 9.88 11.06
N CYS A 67 -5.43 8.86 10.98
CA CYS A 67 -5.09 7.61 10.30
C CYS A 67 -4.86 7.84 8.81
N LYS A 68 -5.65 8.71 8.18
CA LYS A 68 -5.44 9.11 6.78
C LYS A 68 -4.06 9.73 6.59
N VAL A 69 -3.70 10.72 7.42
CA VAL A 69 -2.38 11.39 7.35
C VAL A 69 -1.24 10.39 7.50
N VAL A 70 -1.27 9.52 8.51
CA VAL A 70 -0.20 8.53 8.73
C VAL A 70 -0.12 7.54 7.57
N ARG A 71 -1.25 7.07 7.09
CA ARG A 71 -1.31 6.14 5.96
C ARG A 71 -0.71 6.73 4.69
N GLU A 72 -1.19 7.92 4.29
CA GLU A 72 -0.88 8.49 2.98
C GLU A 72 0.51 9.13 2.93
N ASN A 73 0.91 9.85 3.99
CA ASN A 73 2.13 10.63 3.98
C ASN A 73 3.37 9.83 4.40
N TYR A 74 3.20 8.76 5.18
CA TYR A 74 4.33 8.03 5.75
C TYR A 74 4.35 6.55 5.34
N LEU A 75 3.26 5.81 5.53
CA LEU A 75 3.28 4.36 5.35
C LEU A 75 3.17 3.92 3.90
N GLN A 76 2.43 4.65 3.07
CA GLN A 76 2.34 4.36 1.64
C GLN A 76 3.67 4.53 0.90
N PRO A 77 4.44 5.61 1.11
CA PRO A 77 5.78 5.72 0.54
C PRO A 77 6.70 4.56 0.94
N LEU A 78 6.68 4.15 2.21
CA LEU A 78 7.45 2.99 2.68
C LEU A 78 7.01 1.69 2.00
N ARG A 79 5.70 1.48 1.83
CA ARG A 79 5.18 0.33 1.10
C ARG A 79 5.59 0.36 -0.38
N ALA A 80 5.55 1.52 -1.01
CA ALA A 80 5.98 1.69 -2.39
C ALA A 80 7.49 1.42 -2.57
N SER A 81 8.30 1.63 -1.53
CA SER A 81 9.72 1.26 -1.51
C SER A 81 10.00 -0.23 -1.23
N GLY A 82 8.94 -1.06 -1.11
CA GLY A 82 9.05 -2.51 -0.95
C GLY A 82 8.93 -3.03 0.49
N LEU A 83 8.68 -2.15 1.48
CA LEU A 83 8.43 -2.59 2.85
C LEU A 83 7.04 -3.25 2.94
N GLN A 84 6.93 -4.34 3.68
CA GLN A 84 5.64 -4.96 3.97
C GLN A 84 4.90 -4.13 5.01
N VAL A 85 3.87 -3.43 4.56
CA VAL A 85 3.00 -2.60 5.40
C VAL A 85 1.56 -3.03 5.18
N VAL A 86 0.88 -3.42 6.26
CA VAL A 86 -0.52 -3.87 6.24
C VAL A 86 -1.36 -3.09 7.25
N GLN A 87 -2.68 -3.15 7.09
CA GLN A 87 -3.63 -2.50 7.98
C GLN A 87 -4.50 -3.52 8.69
N VAL A 88 -4.73 -3.28 9.98
CA VAL A 88 -5.75 -3.92 10.81
C VAL A 88 -6.72 -2.83 11.30
N ASP A 89 -8.01 -3.10 11.24
CA ASP A 89 -9.03 -2.09 11.51
C ASP A 89 -9.70 -2.32 12.87
N MET A 90 -9.71 -1.30 13.71
CA MET A 90 -10.48 -1.29 14.98
C MET A 90 -11.98 -1.41 14.67
N ARG A 91 -12.72 -2.11 15.54
CA ARG A 91 -14.17 -2.30 15.45
C ARG A 91 -14.63 -3.02 14.18
N ASP A 92 -13.73 -3.76 13.53
CA ASP A 92 -14.03 -4.53 12.34
C ASP A 92 -14.17 -6.02 12.71
N SER A 93 -15.24 -6.64 12.24
CA SER A 93 -15.58 -8.05 12.50
C SER A 93 -15.01 -9.02 11.45
N ARG A 94 -14.30 -8.54 10.43
CA ARG A 94 -13.64 -9.41 9.45
C ARG A 94 -12.67 -10.34 10.14
N ALA A 95 -12.57 -11.56 9.59
CA ALA A 95 -11.64 -12.56 10.08
C ALA A 95 -10.18 -12.14 9.85
N LEU A 96 -9.32 -12.50 10.78
CA LEU A 96 -7.89 -12.27 10.76
C LEU A 96 -7.19 -13.49 11.34
N VAL A 97 -6.21 -14.04 10.64
CA VAL A 97 -5.32 -15.07 11.17
C VAL A 97 -4.15 -14.39 11.85
N ASP A 98 -3.98 -14.64 13.16
CA ASP A 98 -2.89 -14.11 13.97
C ASP A 98 -1.54 -14.78 13.64
N PHE A 99 -0.47 -14.34 14.26
CA PHE A 99 0.89 -14.89 14.09
C PHE A 99 1.03 -16.36 14.52
N ASP A 100 0.21 -16.80 15.46
CA ASP A 100 0.16 -18.18 15.96
C ASP A 100 -0.78 -19.10 15.16
N GLY A 101 -1.39 -18.60 14.09
CA GLY A 101 -2.37 -19.31 13.29
C GLY A 101 -3.81 -19.28 13.83
N THR A 102 -4.04 -18.68 14.99
CA THR A 102 -5.38 -18.54 15.56
C THR A 102 -6.22 -17.57 14.72
N THR A 103 -7.45 -17.97 14.39
CA THR A 103 -8.40 -17.08 13.69
C THR A 103 -9.22 -16.30 14.72
N LEU A 104 -9.24 -14.99 14.58
CA LEU A 104 -10.03 -14.05 15.37
C LEU A 104 -10.53 -12.91 14.47
N THR A 105 -11.18 -11.89 15.04
CA THR A 105 -11.53 -10.70 14.26
C THR A 105 -10.45 -9.63 14.36
N HIS A 106 -10.41 -8.69 13.40
CA HIS A 106 -9.56 -7.52 13.49
C HIS A 106 -9.70 -6.80 14.85
N ASP A 107 -10.93 -6.57 15.29
CA ASP A 107 -11.21 -5.92 16.56
C ASP A 107 -10.75 -6.74 17.77
N ALA A 108 -10.91 -8.06 17.74
CA ALA A 108 -10.42 -8.95 18.80
C ALA A 108 -8.89 -8.93 18.89
N TRP A 109 -8.20 -8.91 17.74
CA TRP A 109 -6.74 -8.78 17.69
C TRP A 109 -6.27 -7.46 18.27
N VAL A 110 -6.91 -6.34 17.89
CA VAL A 110 -6.60 -5.01 18.43
C VAL A 110 -6.73 -4.97 19.96
N ARG A 111 -7.79 -5.59 20.50
CA ARG A 111 -7.96 -5.74 21.95
C ARG A 111 -6.90 -6.63 22.58
N LYS A 112 -6.55 -7.77 21.96
CA LYS A 112 -5.47 -8.67 22.40
C LYS A 112 -4.14 -7.93 22.51
N GLN A 113 -3.87 -6.99 21.56
CA GLN A 113 -2.66 -6.14 21.58
C GLN A 113 -2.72 -4.97 22.58
N GLY A 114 -3.82 -4.81 23.32
CA GLY A 114 -4.00 -3.72 24.28
C GLY A 114 -4.08 -2.34 23.63
N ILE A 115 -4.45 -2.23 22.34
CA ILE A 115 -4.49 -0.99 21.59
C ILE A 115 -5.82 -0.30 21.83
N LYS A 116 -5.77 0.96 22.29
CA LYS A 116 -6.93 1.79 22.60
C LYS A 116 -7.03 3.05 21.73
N LEU A 117 -6.03 3.31 20.91
CA LEU A 117 -5.90 4.54 20.12
C LEU A 117 -5.51 4.21 18.66
N ALA A 118 -6.16 4.89 17.71
CA ALA A 118 -5.78 4.89 16.31
C ALA A 118 -5.36 6.32 15.86
N PRO A 119 -4.34 6.43 15.01
CA PRO A 119 -3.50 5.37 14.49
C PRO A 119 -2.55 4.79 15.55
N THR A 120 -2.22 3.51 15.46
CA THR A 120 -1.07 2.92 16.15
C THR A 120 -0.28 2.11 15.13
N VAL A 121 1.04 2.30 15.07
CA VAL A 121 1.93 1.59 14.17
C VAL A 121 2.84 0.67 14.99
N LEU A 122 2.90 -0.61 14.60
CA LEU A 122 3.67 -1.65 15.26
C LEU A 122 4.65 -2.28 14.28
N PHE A 123 5.75 -2.83 14.82
CA PHE A 123 6.84 -3.43 14.06
C PHE A 123 7.06 -4.86 14.54
N PHE A 124 6.88 -5.84 13.66
CA PHE A 124 6.98 -7.25 14.01
C PHE A 124 8.16 -7.93 13.32
N GLY A 125 8.84 -8.76 14.03
CA GLY A 125 9.90 -9.66 13.56
C GLY A 125 9.53 -11.12 13.74
N ALA A 126 10.55 -11.99 13.79
CA ALA A 126 10.36 -13.43 13.88
C ALA A 126 9.37 -13.82 14.99
N GLN A 127 8.54 -14.82 14.71
CA GLN A 127 7.52 -15.35 15.63
C GLN A 127 6.43 -14.33 16.04
N GLY A 128 6.22 -13.28 15.24
CA GLY A 128 5.24 -12.24 15.56
C GLY A 128 5.59 -11.41 16.80
N ARG A 129 6.86 -11.36 17.18
CA ARG A 129 7.32 -10.52 18.31
C ARG A 129 7.47 -9.08 17.87
N GLU A 130 7.01 -8.16 18.70
CA GLU A 130 7.25 -6.73 18.50
C GLU A 130 8.74 -6.42 18.70
N VAL A 131 9.38 -5.82 17.69
CA VAL A 131 10.85 -5.64 17.62
C VAL A 131 11.30 -4.19 17.69
N ALA A 132 10.36 -3.26 17.81
CA ALA A 132 10.62 -1.84 18.06
C ALA A 132 9.43 -1.24 18.81
N SER A 133 9.61 -0.06 19.39
CA SER A 133 8.55 0.63 20.12
C SER A 133 7.43 1.05 19.18
N ARG A 134 6.18 0.77 19.54
CA ARG A 134 5.01 1.18 18.77
C ARG A 134 4.79 2.69 18.82
N LEU A 135 4.39 3.25 17.69
CA LEU A 135 3.99 4.66 17.62
C LEU A 135 2.50 4.78 17.87
N LYS A 136 2.11 5.54 18.88
CA LYS A 136 0.72 5.73 19.30
C LYS A 136 0.24 7.13 18.95
N GLY A 137 -0.83 7.25 18.15
CA GLY A 137 -1.36 8.53 17.71
C GLY A 137 -0.51 9.20 16.63
N ALA A 138 -0.81 10.47 16.36
CA ALA A 138 -0.08 11.31 15.41
C ALA A 138 -0.01 12.75 15.97
N TYR A 139 0.40 12.89 17.22
CA TYR A 139 0.32 14.15 17.95
C TYR A 139 1.37 15.20 17.55
N LEU A 140 2.46 14.78 16.92
CA LEU A 140 3.56 15.64 16.49
C LEU A 140 3.82 15.42 15.01
N PRO A 141 3.00 15.97 14.10
CA PRO A 141 3.13 15.74 12.66
C PRO A 141 4.52 16.04 12.14
N ASP A 142 5.15 17.11 12.59
CA ASP A 142 6.46 17.56 12.12
C ASP A 142 7.61 16.59 12.49
N PHE A 143 7.43 15.77 13.51
CA PHE A 143 8.43 14.81 13.98
C PHE A 143 8.03 13.35 13.74
N TYR A 144 6.80 13.09 13.28
CA TYR A 144 6.30 11.72 13.12
C TYR A 144 7.19 10.88 12.20
N GLY A 145 7.64 11.45 11.09
CA GLY A 145 8.55 10.79 10.16
C GLY A 145 9.85 10.37 10.81
N ALA A 146 10.49 11.25 11.59
CA ALA A 146 11.74 10.96 12.29
C ALA A 146 11.58 9.82 13.31
N TYR A 147 10.49 9.81 14.10
CA TYR A 147 10.20 8.70 15.01
C TYR A 147 9.92 7.39 14.28
N LEU A 148 9.20 7.45 13.16
CA LEU A 148 8.93 6.27 12.34
C LEU A 148 10.24 5.68 11.79
N ASP A 149 11.11 6.51 11.25
CA ASP A 149 12.41 6.11 10.71
C ASP A 149 13.33 5.51 11.79
N GLU A 150 13.36 6.10 12.98
CA GLU A 150 14.09 5.58 14.14
C GLU A 150 13.62 4.17 14.51
N GLN A 151 12.30 3.99 14.71
CA GLN A 151 11.76 2.70 15.10
C GLN A 151 11.91 1.66 13.99
N LEU A 152 11.80 2.05 12.74
CA LEU A 152 12.04 1.18 11.61
C LEU A 152 13.52 0.75 11.52
N ALA A 153 14.46 1.65 11.82
CA ALA A 153 15.88 1.30 11.90
C ALA A 153 16.17 0.29 13.03
N VAL A 154 15.53 0.48 14.21
CA VAL A 154 15.60 -0.49 15.31
C VAL A 154 15.06 -1.85 14.87
N ALA A 155 13.85 -1.88 14.28
CA ALA A 155 13.20 -3.10 13.84
C ALA A 155 14.04 -3.87 12.80
N ARG A 156 14.64 -3.14 11.84
CA ARG A 156 15.52 -3.73 10.82
C ARG A 156 16.76 -4.39 11.44
N ARG A 157 17.42 -3.73 12.38
CA ARG A 157 18.58 -4.33 13.09
C ARG A 157 18.20 -5.65 13.76
N VAL A 158 17.08 -5.68 14.47
CA VAL A 158 16.62 -6.90 15.14
C VAL A 158 16.32 -8.02 14.14
N VAL A 159 15.68 -7.70 13.01
CA VAL A 159 15.32 -8.71 12.00
C VAL A 159 16.54 -9.23 11.24
N THR A 160 17.57 -8.40 11.03
CA THR A 160 18.79 -8.81 10.32
C THR A 160 19.85 -9.41 11.23
N GLY A 161 19.70 -9.32 12.54
CA GLY A 161 20.70 -9.77 13.52
C GLY A 161 21.94 -8.88 13.57
N ALA A 162 21.79 -7.60 13.20
CA ALA A 162 22.87 -6.61 13.14
C ALA A 162 22.90 -5.73 14.40
#